data_155c2eb12a1947bd5f67aaf72fca7bfb
#
_entry.id   155c2eb12a1947bd5f67aaf72fca7bfb
#
_cell.length_a   1.000
_cell.length_b   1.000
_cell.length_c   1.000
_cell.angle_alpha   90.00
_cell.angle_beta   90.00
_cell.angle_gamma   90.00
#
_symmetry.space_group_name_H-M   'P 1'
#
loop_
_entity.id
_entity.type
_entity.pdbx_description
1 polymer ?
#
loop_
_entity_poly.entity_id
_entity_poly.type
_entity_poly.pdbx_seq_one_letter_code
_entity_poly.pdbx_strand_id
1 'polypeptide(L)'
;MSADVVAGALRSSARAAGVTGTGLILLNGDAPHAIGGSDVDAARLERAQIALGSGPAFRCMVGGKPVAVCDLPTGYPDGHPELAPYTGPVHAVLSVPIRVRGLVSGSLDLYDHRPHPWSRRQIGTARGLADVMADMLFLLAAQRAPVSASLPGVTP
;
A
#
# COMPACT_ATOMS: atom_id res chain seq x y z
N MET A 1 -13.58 -9.22 3.07
CA MET A 1 -12.44 -8.76 3.86
C MET A 1 -12.92 -7.67 4.80
N SER A 2 -12.63 -7.81 6.08
CA SER A 2 -13.09 -6.85 7.08
C SER A 2 -12.26 -5.56 6.97
N ALA A 3 -12.93 -4.43 6.75
CA ALA A 3 -12.29 -3.11 6.72
C ALA A 3 -11.59 -2.80 8.05
N ASP A 4 -12.16 -3.23 9.17
CA ASP A 4 -11.61 -2.98 10.50
C ASP A 4 -10.30 -3.73 10.72
N VAL A 5 -10.20 -4.96 10.23
CA VAL A 5 -8.96 -5.76 10.33
C VAL A 5 -7.84 -5.10 9.54
N VAL A 6 -8.13 -4.69 8.32
CA VAL A 6 -7.15 -4.03 7.46
C VAL A 6 -6.73 -2.68 8.05
N ALA A 7 -7.69 -1.86 8.48
CA ALA A 7 -7.38 -0.58 9.10
C ALA A 7 -6.51 -0.74 10.36
N GLY A 8 -6.81 -1.74 11.18
CA GLY A 8 -6.01 -2.08 12.36
C GLY A 8 -4.58 -2.48 12.01
N ALA A 9 -4.43 -3.31 10.98
CA ALA A 9 -3.12 -3.73 10.49
C ALA A 9 -2.31 -2.55 9.95
N LEU A 10 -2.95 -1.62 9.24
CA LEU A 10 -2.30 -0.42 8.73
C LEU A 10 -1.84 0.49 9.87
N ARG A 11 -2.67 0.68 10.90
CA ARG A 11 -2.26 1.45 12.08
C ARG A 11 -1.08 0.81 12.81
N SER A 12 -1.10 -0.50 12.96
CA SER A 12 0.00 -1.24 13.58
C SER A 12 1.28 -1.12 12.75
N SER A 13 1.18 -1.18 11.43
CA SER A 13 2.31 -1.01 10.52
C SER A 13 2.92 0.38 10.64
N ALA A 14 2.11 1.42 10.74
CA ALA A 14 2.59 2.79 10.92
C ALA A 14 3.40 2.92 12.21
N ARG A 15 2.89 2.35 13.31
CA ARG A 15 3.60 2.35 14.59
C ARG A 15 4.91 1.56 14.53
N ALA A 16 4.88 0.38 13.93
CA ALA A 16 6.07 -0.46 13.81
C ALA A 16 7.16 0.20 12.96
N ALA A 17 6.79 0.90 11.92
CA ALA A 17 7.72 1.61 11.05
C ALA A 17 8.14 2.98 11.61
N GLY A 18 7.45 3.50 12.60
CA GLY A 18 7.72 4.83 13.15
C GLY A 18 7.41 5.95 12.18
N VAL A 19 6.38 5.78 11.37
CA VAL A 19 5.93 6.79 10.38
C VAL A 19 4.57 7.34 10.76
N THR A 20 4.18 8.45 10.13
CA THR A 20 2.90 9.09 10.40
C THR A 20 1.74 8.19 10.01
N GLY A 21 1.79 7.59 8.84
CA GLY A 21 0.71 6.74 8.39
C GLY A 21 1.10 5.76 7.29
N THR A 22 0.19 4.82 7.05
CA THR A 22 0.34 3.80 6.01
C THR A 22 -0.96 3.67 5.23
N GLY A 23 -0.83 3.34 3.96
CA GLY A 23 -1.96 3.08 3.08
C GLY A 23 -1.75 1.82 2.25
N LEU A 24 -2.81 1.34 1.66
CA LEU A 24 -2.82 0.09 0.93
C LEU A 24 -3.54 0.24 -0.40
N ILE A 25 -2.86 -0.15 -1.46
CA ILE A 25 -3.44 -0.34 -2.78
C ILE A 25 -3.32 -1.81 -3.14
N LEU A 26 -4.41 -2.41 -3.60
CA LEU A 26 -4.40 -3.80 -4.08
C LEU A 26 -4.83 -3.86 -5.54
N LEU A 27 -4.25 -4.81 -6.25
CA LEU A 27 -4.63 -5.11 -7.62
C LEU A 27 -5.74 -6.18 -7.62
N ASN A 28 -6.78 -5.92 -8.39
CA ASN A 28 -7.77 -6.92 -8.74
C ASN A 28 -7.62 -7.16 -10.25
N GLY A 29 -6.92 -8.25 -10.61
CA GLY A 29 -6.37 -8.37 -11.95
C GLY A 29 -5.35 -7.26 -12.17
N ASP A 30 -5.53 -6.46 -13.22
CA ASP A 30 -4.68 -5.32 -13.50
C ASP A 30 -5.22 -3.99 -12.93
N ALA A 31 -6.39 -4.03 -12.31
CA ALA A 31 -7.04 -2.82 -11.81
C ALA A 31 -6.62 -2.52 -10.37
N PRO A 32 -5.99 -1.38 -10.12
CA PRO A 32 -5.63 -0.99 -8.75
C PRO A 32 -6.83 -0.38 -8.02
N HIS A 33 -6.95 -0.72 -6.73
CA HIS A 33 -7.99 -0.21 -5.85
C HIS A 33 -7.37 0.32 -4.56
N ALA A 34 -7.77 1.51 -4.16
CA ALA A 34 -7.43 2.05 -2.86
C ALA A 34 -8.26 1.32 -1.79
N ILE A 35 -7.58 0.58 -0.92
CA ILE A 35 -8.26 -0.22 0.10
C ILE A 35 -8.49 0.61 1.36
N GLY A 36 -7.54 1.46 1.71
CA GLY A 36 -7.67 2.34 2.85
C GLY A 36 -6.34 2.83 3.36
N GLY A 37 -6.39 3.48 4.50
CA GLY A 37 -5.21 4.00 5.18
C GLY A 37 -5.38 3.96 6.69
N SER A 38 -4.25 4.11 7.39
CA SER A 38 -4.23 4.19 8.85
C SER A 38 -4.86 5.48 9.37
N ASP A 39 -4.95 6.49 8.53
CA ASP A 39 -5.55 7.79 8.84
C ASP A 39 -6.14 8.40 7.56
N VAL A 40 -6.75 9.58 7.71
CA VAL A 40 -7.41 10.28 6.61
C VAL A 40 -6.43 10.67 5.51
N ASP A 41 -5.23 11.11 5.87
CA ASP A 41 -4.23 11.55 4.89
C ASP A 41 -3.68 10.38 4.09
N ALA A 42 -3.45 9.24 4.73
CA ALA A 42 -3.04 8.02 4.03
C ALA A 42 -4.11 7.55 3.05
N ALA A 43 -5.37 7.53 3.48
CA ALA A 43 -6.48 7.15 2.60
C ALA A 43 -6.61 8.11 1.41
N ARG A 44 -6.41 9.40 1.66
CA ARG A 44 -6.45 10.42 0.61
C ARG A 44 -5.31 10.25 -0.39
N LEU A 45 -4.11 9.95 0.10
CA LEU A 45 -2.96 9.65 -0.75
C LEU A 45 -3.28 8.50 -1.72
N GLU A 46 -3.83 7.42 -1.19
CA GLU A 46 -4.15 6.27 -2.03
C GLU A 46 -5.21 6.59 -3.07
N ARG A 47 -6.26 7.28 -2.68
CA ARG A 47 -7.32 7.67 -3.62
C ARG A 47 -6.81 8.62 -4.71
N ALA A 48 -5.93 9.56 -4.34
CA ALA A 48 -5.34 10.48 -5.31
C ALA A 48 -4.51 9.74 -6.35
N GLN A 49 -3.68 8.80 -5.92
CA GLN A 49 -2.88 8.00 -6.84
C GLN A 49 -3.77 7.19 -7.81
N ILE A 50 -4.82 6.56 -7.30
CA ILE A 50 -5.76 5.81 -8.14
C ILE A 50 -6.45 6.75 -9.13
N ALA A 51 -6.96 7.87 -8.66
CA ALA A 51 -7.73 8.80 -9.51
C ALA A 51 -6.89 9.37 -10.65
N LEU A 52 -5.61 9.68 -10.38
CA LEU A 52 -4.72 10.23 -11.40
C LEU A 52 -3.94 9.17 -12.17
N GLY A 53 -3.94 7.92 -11.72
CA GLY A 53 -3.13 6.87 -12.33
C GLY A 53 -1.63 7.16 -12.24
N SER A 54 -1.19 7.80 -11.17
CA SER A 54 0.16 8.33 -11.03
C SER A 54 0.61 8.27 -9.57
N GLY A 55 1.90 8.15 -9.35
CA GLY A 55 2.48 8.24 -8.03
C GLY A 55 3.48 7.14 -7.71
N PRO A 56 4.09 7.22 -6.53
CA PRO A 56 5.09 6.24 -6.11
C PRO A 56 4.55 4.80 -6.08
N ALA A 57 3.28 4.61 -5.70
CA ALA A 57 2.66 3.29 -5.67
C ALA A 57 2.62 2.66 -7.06
N PHE A 58 2.27 3.43 -8.09
CA PHE A 58 2.26 2.94 -9.47
C PHE A 58 3.65 2.57 -9.95
N ARG A 59 4.64 3.42 -9.69
CA ARG A 59 6.02 3.13 -10.04
C ARG A 59 6.51 1.86 -9.33
N CYS A 60 6.15 1.71 -8.08
CA CYS A 60 6.48 0.53 -7.27
C CYS A 60 5.86 -0.74 -7.85
N MET A 61 4.57 -0.71 -8.17
CA MET A 61 3.87 -1.88 -8.70
C MET A 61 4.37 -2.27 -10.09
N VAL A 62 4.65 -1.31 -10.95
CA VAL A 62 5.18 -1.58 -12.30
C VAL A 62 6.61 -2.10 -12.23
N GLY A 63 7.45 -1.47 -11.43
CA GLY A 63 8.87 -1.84 -11.33
C GLY A 63 9.14 -3.04 -10.42
N GLY A 64 8.21 -3.39 -9.54
CA GLY A 64 8.39 -4.47 -8.57
C GLY A 64 9.45 -4.18 -7.53
N LYS A 65 9.75 -2.92 -7.26
CA LYS A 65 10.81 -2.49 -6.35
C LYS A 65 10.31 -1.34 -5.47
N PRO A 66 10.88 -1.17 -4.27
CA PRO A 66 10.58 0.01 -3.46
C PRO A 66 10.84 1.31 -4.21
N VAL A 67 9.96 2.28 -3.99
CA VAL A 67 10.10 3.64 -4.51
C VAL A 67 10.10 4.60 -3.32
N ALA A 68 11.21 5.31 -3.15
CA ALA A 68 11.41 6.24 -2.04
C ALA A 68 11.36 7.68 -2.57
N VAL A 69 10.45 8.46 -2.01
CA VAL A 69 10.24 9.86 -2.38
C VAL A 69 10.50 10.73 -1.16
N CYS A 70 11.47 11.63 -1.26
CA CYS A 70 11.81 12.53 -0.15
C CYS A 70 10.73 13.58 0.09
N ASP A 71 10.16 14.11 -0.97
CA ASP A 71 9.18 15.19 -0.90
C ASP A 71 8.23 15.11 -2.09
N LEU A 72 7.02 14.64 -1.83
CA LEU A 72 6.04 14.35 -2.87
C LEU A 72 5.66 15.56 -3.73
N PRO A 73 5.38 16.75 -3.16
CA PRO A 73 4.96 17.89 -3.97
C PRO A 73 6.06 18.52 -4.82
N THR A 74 7.33 18.22 -4.56
CA THR A 74 8.39 18.77 -5.41
C THR A 74 8.50 18.01 -6.73
N GLY A 75 8.99 18.66 -7.76
CA GLY A 75 9.03 18.08 -9.10
C GLY A 75 10.22 17.21 -9.38
N TYR A 76 11.34 17.36 -8.67
CA TYR A 76 12.59 16.71 -9.07
C TYR A 76 13.43 16.30 -7.88
N PRO A 77 14.10 15.13 -7.96
CA PRO A 77 14.02 14.12 -9.04
C PRO A 77 12.85 13.14 -8.89
N ASP A 78 12.29 12.97 -7.67
CA ASP A 78 11.40 11.87 -7.35
C ASP A 78 9.98 12.30 -6.99
N GLY A 79 9.70 13.58 -7.06
CA GLY A 79 8.41 14.11 -6.66
C GLY A 79 7.31 13.86 -7.68
N HIS A 80 6.08 14.04 -7.23
CA HIS A 80 4.88 13.93 -8.04
C HIS A 80 4.01 15.16 -7.82
N PRO A 81 4.40 16.32 -8.40
CA PRO A 81 3.69 17.58 -8.17
C PRO A 81 2.21 17.53 -8.61
N GLU A 82 1.87 16.65 -9.56
CA GLU A 82 0.50 16.45 -9.99
C GLU A 82 -0.41 15.95 -8.86
N LEU A 83 0.15 15.29 -7.86
CA LEU A 83 -0.60 14.79 -6.71
C LEU A 83 -0.79 15.84 -5.61
N ALA A 84 0.05 16.88 -5.59
CA ALA A 84 0.10 17.84 -4.49
C ALA A 84 -1.27 18.46 -4.14
N PRO A 85 -2.12 18.85 -5.10
CA PRO A 85 -3.42 19.43 -4.77
C PRO A 85 -4.36 18.49 -4.01
N TYR A 86 -4.09 17.19 -4.03
CA TYR A 86 -5.00 16.18 -3.52
C TYR A 86 -4.48 15.42 -2.30
N THR A 87 -3.22 15.63 -1.93
CA THR A 87 -2.57 14.82 -0.90
C THR A 87 -2.33 15.55 0.42
N GLY A 88 -2.77 16.81 0.51
CA GLY A 88 -2.68 17.59 1.76
C GLY A 88 -1.26 17.68 2.29
N PRO A 89 -1.05 17.36 3.58
CA PRO A 89 0.24 17.55 4.23
C PRO A 89 1.22 16.39 4.04
N VAL A 90 0.98 15.49 3.10
CA VAL A 90 1.88 14.36 2.83
C VAL A 90 3.13 14.85 2.10
N HIS A 91 4.29 14.52 2.63
CA HIS A 91 5.57 14.89 2.01
C HIS A 91 6.43 13.68 1.66
N ALA A 92 7.05 13.02 2.63
CA ALA A 92 7.86 11.84 2.33
C ALA A 92 6.97 10.63 2.12
N VAL A 93 7.21 9.86 1.05
CA VAL A 93 6.45 8.65 0.74
C VAL A 93 7.40 7.51 0.39
N LEU A 94 7.17 6.35 0.97
CA LEU A 94 7.86 5.12 0.63
C LEU A 94 6.83 4.08 0.20
N SER A 95 6.92 3.64 -1.03
CA SER A 95 6.05 2.59 -1.57
C SER A 95 6.84 1.30 -1.70
N VAL A 96 6.32 0.21 -1.14
CA VAL A 96 6.94 -1.11 -1.26
C VAL A 96 5.94 -2.10 -1.85
N PRO A 97 6.40 -2.99 -2.74
CA PRO A 97 5.48 -3.92 -3.38
C PRO A 97 5.00 -5.00 -2.40
N ILE A 98 3.74 -5.33 -2.51
CA ILE A 98 3.16 -6.49 -1.84
C ILE A 98 3.15 -7.62 -2.86
N ARG A 99 3.80 -8.73 -2.51
CA ARG A 99 3.89 -9.89 -3.39
C ARG A 99 3.16 -11.07 -2.79
N VAL A 100 2.30 -11.67 -3.58
CA VAL A 100 1.65 -12.93 -3.23
C VAL A 100 2.11 -13.96 -4.25
N ARG A 101 2.76 -15.02 -3.78
CA ARG A 101 3.33 -16.08 -4.63
C ARG A 101 4.27 -15.52 -5.71
N GLY A 102 5.07 -14.53 -5.34
CA GLY A 102 6.04 -13.91 -6.23
C GLY A 102 5.46 -12.86 -7.19
N LEU A 103 4.15 -12.70 -7.24
CA LEU A 103 3.49 -11.74 -8.11
C LEU A 103 3.17 -10.45 -7.36
N VAL A 104 3.45 -9.31 -7.97
CA VAL A 104 3.07 -8.02 -7.41
C VAL A 104 1.55 -7.93 -7.36
N SER A 105 1.02 -7.79 -6.16
CA SER A 105 -0.42 -7.79 -5.90
C SER A 105 -0.91 -6.47 -5.31
N GLY A 106 0.00 -5.54 -5.07
CA GLY A 106 -0.34 -4.24 -4.53
C GLY A 106 0.87 -3.46 -4.07
N SER A 107 0.61 -2.42 -3.32
CA SER A 107 1.61 -1.53 -2.74
C SER A 107 1.22 -1.18 -1.31
N LEU A 108 2.19 -1.29 -0.39
CA LEU A 108 2.09 -0.72 0.95
C LEU A 108 2.82 0.61 0.91
N ASP A 109 2.13 1.69 1.23
CA ASP A 109 2.66 3.04 1.18
C ASP A 109 2.80 3.60 2.59
N LEU A 110 4.00 4.06 2.91
CA LEU A 110 4.31 4.73 4.17
C LEU A 110 4.49 6.21 3.89
N TYR A 111 4.04 7.08 4.80
CA TYR A 111 4.24 8.51 4.60
C TYR A 111 4.57 9.23 5.90
N ASP A 112 5.24 10.37 5.75
CA ASP A 112 5.45 11.34 6.81
C ASP A 112 5.05 12.73 6.36
N HIS A 113 4.70 13.58 7.33
CA HIS A 113 4.36 14.98 7.08
C HIS A 113 5.58 15.83 6.73
N ARG A 114 6.77 15.38 7.12
CA ARG A 114 8.02 16.11 6.85
C ARG A 114 8.78 15.48 5.70
N PRO A 115 9.34 16.28 4.80
CA PRO A 115 10.28 15.75 3.80
C PRO A 115 11.50 15.13 4.48
N HIS A 116 11.91 13.97 4.01
CA HIS A 116 13.15 13.34 4.46
C HIS A 116 13.55 12.22 3.51
N PRO A 117 14.84 11.86 3.45
CA PRO A 117 15.26 10.67 2.74
C PRO A 117 14.88 9.42 3.53
N TRP A 118 14.66 8.32 2.83
CA TRP A 118 14.36 7.03 3.44
C TRP A 118 15.65 6.21 3.55
N SER A 119 15.95 5.73 4.75
CA SER A 119 17.13 4.92 5.00
C SER A 119 16.93 3.47 4.54
N ARG A 120 18.03 2.76 4.37
CA ARG A 120 17.98 1.33 4.09
C ARG A 120 17.23 0.56 5.17
N ARG A 121 17.38 0.97 6.41
CA ARG A 121 16.68 0.36 7.55
C ARG A 121 15.18 0.56 7.45
N GLN A 122 14.74 1.76 7.11
CA GLN A 122 13.34 2.06 6.91
C GLN A 122 12.74 1.25 5.76
N ILE A 123 13.47 1.15 4.66
CA ILE A 123 13.05 0.36 3.50
C ILE A 123 12.96 -1.13 3.87
N GLY A 124 13.94 -1.65 4.61
CA GLY A 124 13.91 -3.03 5.08
C GLY A 124 12.74 -3.33 6.00
N THR A 125 12.44 -2.42 6.93
CA THR A 125 11.28 -2.52 7.81
C THR A 125 9.99 -2.53 7.00
N ALA A 126 9.87 -1.62 6.04
CA ALA A 126 8.69 -1.54 5.18
C ALA A 126 8.48 -2.81 4.35
N ARG A 127 9.56 -3.39 3.83
CA ARG A 127 9.49 -4.66 3.11
C ARG A 127 9.00 -5.80 3.99
N GLY A 128 9.48 -5.88 5.22
CA GLY A 128 9.01 -6.87 6.19
C GLY A 128 7.52 -6.70 6.49
N LEU A 129 7.08 -5.47 6.64
CA LEU A 129 5.66 -5.16 6.87
C LEU A 129 4.80 -5.53 5.65
N ALA A 130 5.31 -5.30 4.44
CA ALA A 130 4.62 -5.71 3.22
C ALA A 130 4.47 -7.23 3.14
N ASP A 131 5.47 -7.98 3.56
CA ASP A 131 5.40 -9.45 3.61
C ASP A 131 4.35 -9.92 4.62
N VAL A 132 4.30 -9.33 5.80
CA VAL A 132 3.27 -9.63 6.80
C VAL A 132 1.88 -9.28 6.27
N MET A 133 1.76 -8.13 5.60
CA MET A 133 0.50 -7.72 4.99
C MET A 133 0.05 -8.71 3.92
N ALA A 134 0.98 -9.19 3.09
CA ALA A 134 0.69 -10.19 2.06
C ALA A 134 0.15 -11.49 2.69
N ASP A 135 0.77 -11.96 3.76
CA ASP A 135 0.32 -13.16 4.47
C ASP A 135 -1.08 -12.98 5.05
N MET A 136 -1.32 -11.84 5.68
CA MET A 136 -2.63 -11.52 6.24
C MET A 136 -3.70 -11.49 5.16
N LEU A 137 -3.44 -10.82 4.05
CA LEU A 137 -4.39 -10.71 2.94
C LEU A 137 -4.68 -12.08 2.33
N PHE A 138 -3.65 -12.90 2.19
CA PHE A 138 -3.81 -14.27 1.69
C PHE A 138 -4.72 -15.09 2.61
N LEU A 139 -4.51 -15.01 3.92
CA LEU A 139 -5.32 -15.72 4.90
C LEU A 139 -6.77 -15.23 4.92
N LEU A 140 -6.97 -13.93 4.83
CA LEU A 140 -8.33 -13.36 4.79
C LEU A 140 -9.08 -13.79 3.52
N ALA A 141 -8.39 -13.84 2.39
CA ALA A 141 -8.98 -14.31 1.14
C ALA A 141 -9.35 -15.80 1.22
N ALA A 142 -8.50 -16.61 1.85
CA ALA A 142 -8.76 -18.03 2.06
C ALA A 142 -9.99 -18.26 2.94
N GLN A 143 -10.17 -17.46 3.99
CA GLN A 143 -11.34 -17.54 4.86
C GLN A 143 -12.64 -17.17 4.16
N ARG A 144 -12.57 -16.36 3.10
CA ARG A 144 -13.73 -15.93 2.34
C ARG A 144 -14.06 -16.85 1.18
N ALA A 145 -13.22 -17.84 0.90
CA ALA A 145 -13.48 -18.80 -0.18
C ALA A 145 -14.79 -19.53 0.12
N PRO A 146 -15.72 -19.62 -0.85
CA PRO A 146 -16.98 -20.31 -0.63
C PRO A 146 -16.75 -21.79 -0.34
N VAL A 147 -17.32 -22.29 0.75
CA VAL A 147 -17.23 -23.71 1.12
C VAL A 147 -17.83 -24.59 0.02
N SER A 148 -18.90 -24.13 -0.59
CA SER A 148 -19.56 -24.86 -1.66
C SER A 148 -18.66 -25.09 -2.88
N ALA A 149 -17.73 -24.18 -3.13
CA ALA A 149 -16.79 -24.33 -4.25
C ALA A 149 -15.76 -25.42 -4.00
N SER A 150 -15.50 -25.75 -2.74
CA SER A 150 -14.54 -26.77 -2.36
C SER A 150 -15.14 -28.18 -2.25
N LEU A 151 -16.43 -28.32 -2.48
CA LEU A 151 -17.15 -29.59 -2.34
C LEU A 151 -17.86 -30.01 -3.63
N PRO A 152 -17.11 -30.18 -4.72
CA PRO A 152 -17.74 -30.51 -6.00
C PRO A 152 -18.45 -31.88 -6.00
N GLY A 153 -18.04 -32.80 -5.14
CA GLY A 153 -18.65 -34.09 -5.02
C GLY A 153 -20.02 -34.11 -4.35
N VAL A 154 -20.42 -32.99 -3.78
CA VAL A 154 -21.71 -32.87 -3.09
C VAL A 154 -22.84 -32.50 -4.08
N THR A 155 -22.47 -32.08 -5.26
CA THR A 155 -23.45 -31.70 -6.26
C THR A 155 -24.24 -32.93 -6.68
N PRO A 156 -25.55 -32.92 -6.55
CA PRO A 156 -26.38 -34.07 -6.93
C PRO A 156 -26.36 -34.34 -8.42
#